data_b8d1da74ae792328cbb42b6ac868d53b
#
_entry.id   b8d1da74ae792328cbb42b6ac868d53b
#
_cell.length_a   1.000
_cell.length_b   1.000
_cell.length_c   1.000
_cell.angle_alpha   90.00
_cell.angle_beta   90.00
_cell.angle_gamma   90.00
#
_symmetry.space_group_name_H-M   'P 1'
#
loop_
_entity.id
_entity.type
_entity.pdbx_description
1 polymer ?
#
loop_
_entity_poly.entity_id
_entity_poly.type
_entity_poly.pdbx_seq_one_letter_code
_entity_poly.pdbx_strand_id
1 'polypeptide(L)'
;MTVAQTIRSRIMAQGAGKRVRRAQIGLIYCAVQLESGSTGVAFTFPAQRSGQPCGAGLSGQGNLAGRSAGQLIEHLGSEELVSSALGMAASNAVIAECFADPHALGGDILDHLDIREGDRICMVGCFLPVLERLGNLAVEVTTVDQVAKPGAEPAERVERLLPESQVAIITGTSIINNTIDDILRLAAGCREVAVLGPSTPLLADAFRDFQVRCLSGIRVDDPDAVFRIIGEGGGFRFFKAVSYTHLRAHET
;
A
#
# COMPACT_ATOMS: atom_id res chain seq x y z
N MET A 1 7.95 16.18 6.73
CA MET A 1 7.05 15.15 7.36
C MET A 1 7.23 13.84 6.62
N THR A 2 7.08 12.69 7.30
CA THR A 2 7.07 11.39 6.60
C THR A 2 5.76 11.21 5.83
N VAL A 3 5.74 10.30 4.84
CA VAL A 3 4.52 9.95 4.09
C VAL A 3 3.40 9.53 5.05
N ALA A 4 3.69 8.68 6.03
CA ALA A 4 2.71 8.25 7.03
C ALA A 4 2.16 9.42 7.87
N GLN A 5 3.02 10.37 8.28
CA GLN A 5 2.60 11.58 9.01
C GLN A 5 1.73 12.48 8.13
N THR A 6 2.07 12.63 6.86
CA THR A 6 1.29 13.43 5.90
C THR A 6 -0.09 12.83 5.69
N ILE A 7 -0.18 11.50 5.48
CA ILE A 7 -1.48 10.80 5.39
C ILE A 7 -2.32 11.10 6.64
N ARG A 8 -1.78 10.83 7.84
CA ARG A 8 -2.51 11.07 9.09
C ARG A 8 -3.01 12.51 9.19
N SER A 9 -2.14 13.50 8.96
CA SER A 9 -2.50 14.90 9.09
C SER A 9 -3.62 15.34 8.12
N ARG A 10 -3.63 14.76 6.91
CA ARG A 10 -4.61 15.10 5.86
C ARG A 10 -6.00 14.51 6.12
N ILE A 11 -6.08 13.33 6.70
CA ILE A 11 -7.35 12.59 6.81
C ILE A 11 -7.89 12.52 8.24
N MET A 12 -7.14 13.00 9.26
CA MET A 12 -7.50 12.86 10.67
C MET A 12 -8.85 13.49 11.00
N ALA A 13 -9.12 14.68 10.49
CA ALA A 13 -10.39 15.39 10.75
C ALA A 13 -11.59 14.57 10.23
N GLN A 14 -11.48 14.00 9.03
CA GLN A 14 -12.50 13.14 8.44
C GLN A 14 -12.61 11.82 9.21
N GLY A 15 -11.47 11.21 9.56
CA GLY A 15 -11.42 9.95 10.29
C GLY A 15 -12.00 10.03 11.69
N ALA A 16 -11.86 11.16 12.38
CA ALA A 16 -12.44 11.37 13.71
C ALA A 16 -13.98 11.29 13.71
N GLY A 17 -14.62 11.75 12.62
CA GLY A 17 -16.07 11.71 12.45
C GLY A 17 -16.64 10.40 11.90
N LYS A 18 -15.78 9.45 11.47
CA LYS A 18 -16.22 8.19 10.86
C LYS A 18 -16.15 7.04 11.87
N ARG A 19 -17.19 6.23 11.93
CA ARG A 19 -17.26 5.06 12.80
C ARG A 19 -16.88 3.79 12.06
N VAL A 20 -16.11 2.95 12.73
CA VAL A 20 -15.75 1.60 12.27
C VAL A 20 -16.96 0.69 12.49
N ARG A 21 -17.52 0.13 11.41
CA ARG A 21 -18.55 -0.91 11.46
C ARG A 21 -17.96 -2.24 11.86
N ARG A 22 -16.84 -2.62 11.22
CA ARG A 22 -16.09 -3.85 11.53
C ARG A 22 -14.63 -3.71 11.11
N ALA A 23 -13.76 -4.45 11.81
CA ALA A 23 -12.36 -4.61 11.44
C ALA A 23 -12.00 -6.09 11.57
N GLN A 24 -11.14 -6.57 10.69
CA GLN A 24 -10.66 -7.95 10.70
C GLN A 24 -9.17 -8.00 10.38
N ILE A 25 -8.43 -8.76 11.17
CA ILE A 25 -7.00 -9.00 10.97
C ILE A 25 -6.86 -10.46 10.57
N GLY A 26 -6.54 -10.71 9.31
CA GLY A 26 -6.26 -12.04 8.78
C GLY A 26 -4.77 -12.37 8.80
N LEU A 27 -4.41 -13.48 8.17
CA LEU A 27 -3.02 -13.92 8.06
C LEU A 27 -2.19 -12.98 7.18
N ILE A 28 -2.73 -12.57 6.03
CA ILE A 28 -2.01 -11.85 4.97
C ILE A 28 -2.45 -10.39 4.89
N TYR A 29 -3.75 -10.14 5.05
CA TYR A 29 -4.35 -8.81 4.99
C TYR A 29 -5.22 -8.54 6.21
N CYS A 30 -5.37 -7.26 6.54
CA CYS A 30 -6.44 -6.75 7.39
C CYS A 30 -7.36 -5.84 6.59
N ALA A 31 -8.60 -5.70 7.07
CA ALA A 31 -9.59 -4.78 6.51
C ALA A 31 -10.30 -3.99 7.62
N VAL A 32 -10.66 -2.76 7.27
CA VAL A 32 -11.52 -1.88 8.07
C VAL A 32 -12.67 -1.40 7.19
N GLN A 33 -13.91 -1.60 7.66
CA GLN A 33 -15.10 -1.07 7.04
C GLN A 33 -15.73 0.02 7.92
N LEU A 34 -16.06 1.15 7.32
CA LEU A 34 -16.80 2.22 7.96
C LEU A 34 -18.31 1.94 7.96
N GLU A 35 -19.07 2.64 8.80
CA GLU A 35 -20.55 2.53 8.81
C GLU A 35 -21.17 2.92 7.47
N SER A 36 -20.54 3.80 6.70
CA SER A 36 -20.91 4.14 5.32
C SER A 36 -20.81 2.98 4.33
N GLY A 37 -20.08 1.92 4.67
CA GLY A 37 -19.75 0.82 3.78
C GLY A 37 -18.35 0.91 3.16
N SER A 38 -17.74 2.09 3.11
CA SER A 38 -16.38 2.27 2.58
C SER A 38 -15.40 1.36 3.30
N THR A 39 -14.56 0.68 2.52
CA THR A 39 -13.68 -0.38 3.04
C THR A 39 -12.26 -0.16 2.53
N GLY A 40 -11.31 -0.27 3.45
CA GLY A 40 -9.89 -0.26 3.12
C GLY A 40 -9.21 -1.53 3.59
N VAL A 41 -8.13 -1.90 2.92
CA VAL A 41 -7.33 -3.08 3.24
C VAL A 41 -5.86 -2.71 3.36
N ALA A 42 -5.09 -3.54 4.08
CA ALA A 42 -3.65 -3.41 4.18
C ALA A 42 -2.99 -4.75 4.48
N PHE A 43 -1.72 -4.91 4.10
CA PHE A 43 -0.92 -6.11 4.32
C PHE A 43 -0.44 -6.20 5.78
N THR A 44 -0.46 -7.41 6.38
CA THR A 44 -0.20 -7.62 7.83
C THR A 44 1.20 -8.13 8.18
N PHE A 45 2.10 -8.30 7.22
CA PHE A 45 3.48 -8.77 7.44
C PHE A 45 3.56 -10.12 8.20
N PRO A 46 3.00 -11.20 7.67
CA PRO A 46 2.91 -12.48 8.38
C PRO A 46 4.28 -13.05 8.77
N ALA A 47 5.32 -12.84 7.96
CA ALA A 47 6.66 -13.35 8.22
C ALA A 47 7.34 -12.70 9.46
N GLN A 48 7.03 -11.43 9.76
CA GLN A 48 7.59 -10.72 10.91
C GLN A 48 6.82 -10.95 12.22
N ARG A 49 5.73 -11.71 12.18
CA ARG A 49 4.92 -12.03 13.38
C ARG A 49 5.47 -13.23 14.15
N SER A 50 6.38 -14.01 13.57
CA SER A 50 7.01 -15.14 14.24
C SER A 50 7.90 -14.67 15.39
N GLY A 51 7.67 -15.19 16.61
CA GLY A 51 8.45 -14.86 17.79
C GLY A 51 7.93 -13.73 18.68
N GLN A 52 6.83 -13.09 18.33
CA GLN A 52 6.20 -12.11 19.23
C GLN A 52 5.46 -12.81 20.38
N PRO A 53 5.51 -12.28 21.64
CA PRO A 53 4.77 -12.83 22.76
C PRO A 53 3.27 -12.87 22.48
N CYS A 54 2.58 -13.92 22.93
CA CYS A 54 1.11 -13.96 22.96
C CYS A 54 0.58 -12.72 23.70
N GLY A 55 -0.26 -11.92 23.02
CA GLY A 55 -0.83 -10.69 23.60
C GLY A 55 -0.06 -9.41 23.31
N ALA A 56 1.13 -9.47 22.65
CA ALA A 56 1.72 -8.28 22.06
C ALA A 56 0.87 -7.88 20.85
N GLY A 57 0.27 -6.71 20.88
CA GLY A 57 -0.57 -6.23 19.78
C GLY A 57 -1.45 -5.05 20.19
N LEU A 58 -2.34 -4.72 19.29
CA LEU A 58 -3.26 -3.60 19.36
C LEU A 58 -3.95 -3.46 20.72
N SER A 59 -3.88 -2.29 21.31
CA SER A 59 -4.75 -1.94 22.42
C SER A 59 -6.21 -1.90 21.94
N GLY A 60 -7.10 -2.67 22.63
CA GLY A 60 -8.52 -2.69 22.35
C GLY A 60 -9.00 -3.75 21.36
N GLN A 61 -8.24 -4.83 21.18
CA GLN A 61 -8.71 -6.06 20.54
C GLN A 61 -10.06 -6.50 21.11
N GLY A 62 -10.98 -6.93 20.23
CA GLY A 62 -12.35 -7.27 20.62
C GLY A 62 -13.33 -6.08 20.63
N ASN A 63 -12.84 -4.83 20.62
CA ASN A 63 -13.65 -3.62 20.66
C ASN A 63 -13.25 -2.60 19.57
N LEU A 64 -12.88 -3.04 18.37
CA LEU A 64 -12.53 -2.16 17.26
C LEU A 64 -13.79 -1.58 16.60
N ALA A 65 -14.88 -2.34 16.54
CA ALA A 65 -16.17 -1.84 16.06
C ALA A 65 -16.69 -0.74 16.99
N GLY A 66 -17.29 0.29 16.41
CA GLY A 66 -17.79 1.47 17.11
C GLY A 66 -16.75 2.55 17.42
N ARG A 67 -15.44 2.25 17.32
CA ARG A 67 -14.38 3.27 17.42
C ARG A 67 -14.43 4.25 16.26
N SER A 68 -13.88 5.45 16.47
CA SER A 68 -13.63 6.33 15.33
C SER A 68 -12.49 5.79 14.45
N ALA A 69 -12.59 5.98 13.14
CA ALA A 69 -11.48 5.63 12.24
C ALA A 69 -10.20 6.40 12.60
N GLY A 70 -10.32 7.63 13.10
CA GLY A 70 -9.20 8.43 13.58
C GLY A 70 -8.35 7.71 14.62
N GLN A 71 -8.99 7.00 15.58
CA GLN A 71 -8.26 6.23 16.61
C GLN A 71 -7.42 5.10 15.99
N LEU A 72 -7.86 4.52 14.89
CA LEU A 72 -7.08 3.50 14.18
C LEU A 72 -5.98 4.14 13.33
N ILE A 73 -6.29 5.25 12.65
CA ILE A 73 -5.36 6.01 11.82
C ILE A 73 -4.15 6.50 12.61
N GLU A 74 -4.30 6.82 13.90
CA GLU A 74 -3.19 7.20 14.80
C GLU A 74 -2.08 6.15 14.85
N HIS A 75 -2.39 4.88 14.63
CA HIS A 75 -1.41 3.79 14.63
C HIS A 75 -0.60 3.68 13.33
N LEU A 76 -1.00 4.37 12.24
CA LEU A 76 -0.23 4.33 11.00
C LEU A 76 1.19 4.87 11.23
N GLY A 77 2.18 4.09 10.85
CA GLY A 77 3.59 4.41 11.05
C GLY A 77 4.11 4.05 12.45
N SER A 78 3.36 3.30 13.28
CA SER A 78 3.87 2.73 14.52
C SER A 78 4.88 1.61 14.25
N GLU A 79 5.75 1.30 15.21
CA GLU A 79 6.73 0.20 15.11
C GLU A 79 6.04 -1.17 15.10
N GLU A 80 4.87 -1.29 15.72
CA GLU A 80 4.08 -2.51 15.71
C GLU A 80 3.34 -2.61 14.37
N LEU A 81 3.80 -3.55 13.53
CA LEU A 81 3.37 -3.66 12.12
C LEU A 81 1.88 -3.94 11.94
N VAL A 82 1.26 -4.72 12.84
CA VAL A 82 -0.18 -5.03 12.72
C VAL A 82 -1.02 -3.81 13.05
N SER A 83 -0.60 -3.02 14.06
CA SER A 83 -1.23 -1.73 14.39
C SER A 83 -1.09 -0.74 13.24
N SER A 84 0.12 -0.62 12.67
CA SER A 84 0.37 0.22 11.51
C SER A 84 -0.44 -0.22 10.29
N ALA A 85 -0.54 -1.54 10.04
CA ALA A 85 -1.38 -2.10 8.97
C ALA A 85 -2.86 -1.77 9.18
N LEU A 86 -3.37 -1.89 10.40
CA LEU A 86 -4.75 -1.53 10.71
C LEU A 86 -5.00 -0.03 10.53
N GLY A 87 -4.03 0.81 10.94
CA GLY A 87 -4.04 2.24 10.68
C GLY A 87 -4.08 2.56 9.18
N MET A 88 -3.32 1.81 8.37
CA MET A 88 -3.32 1.93 6.91
C MET A 88 -4.66 1.49 6.30
N ALA A 89 -5.25 0.38 6.76
CA ALA A 89 -6.56 -0.07 6.28
C ALA A 89 -7.66 0.95 6.63
N ALA A 90 -7.64 1.54 7.84
CA ALA A 90 -8.55 2.61 8.23
C ALA A 90 -8.34 3.87 7.37
N SER A 91 -7.08 4.22 7.09
CA SER A 91 -6.73 5.33 6.19
C SER A 91 -7.30 5.12 4.80
N ASN A 92 -7.11 3.94 4.21
CA ASN A 92 -7.64 3.61 2.89
C ASN A 92 -9.18 3.66 2.84
N ALA A 93 -9.86 3.23 3.92
CA ALA A 93 -11.32 3.35 4.00
C ALA A 93 -11.79 4.81 4.01
N VAL A 94 -11.13 5.69 4.77
CA VAL A 94 -11.44 7.12 4.81
C VAL A 94 -11.10 7.81 3.49
N ILE A 95 -9.97 7.46 2.88
CA ILE A 95 -9.56 8.00 1.57
C ILE A 95 -10.58 7.63 0.50
N ALA A 96 -11.00 6.36 0.46
CA ALA A 96 -11.98 5.89 -0.51
C ALA A 96 -13.34 6.62 -0.38
N GLU A 97 -13.72 7.02 0.84
CA GLU A 97 -14.98 7.74 1.08
C GLU A 97 -14.89 9.25 0.80
N CYS A 98 -13.77 9.88 1.20
CA CYS A 98 -13.69 11.33 1.28
C CYS A 98 -12.82 11.97 0.20
N PHE A 99 -11.95 11.20 -0.45
CA PHE A 99 -10.93 11.69 -1.38
C PHE A 99 -10.94 10.91 -2.72
N ALA A 100 -12.01 10.16 -3.01
CA ALA A 100 -12.11 9.46 -4.28
C ALA A 100 -12.04 10.45 -5.45
N ASP A 101 -11.08 10.26 -6.34
CA ASP A 101 -10.93 11.09 -7.54
C ASP A 101 -11.85 10.55 -8.64
N PRO A 102 -12.78 11.37 -9.16
CA PRO A 102 -13.65 10.98 -10.26
C PRO A 102 -12.88 10.78 -11.59
N HIS A 103 -11.67 11.29 -11.69
CA HIS A 103 -10.77 11.11 -12.84
C HIS A 103 -9.75 10.01 -12.64
N ALA A 104 -9.93 9.18 -11.60
CA ALA A 104 -9.05 8.04 -11.36
C ALA A 104 -9.01 7.10 -12.58
N LEU A 105 -7.80 6.73 -12.96
CA LEU A 105 -7.55 5.93 -14.14
C LEU A 105 -7.79 4.45 -13.84
N GLY A 106 -8.42 3.74 -14.77
CA GLY A 106 -8.49 2.27 -14.75
C GLY A 106 -7.41 1.65 -15.63
N GLY A 107 -7.40 0.32 -15.69
CA GLY A 107 -6.49 -0.43 -16.56
C GLY A 107 -5.28 -0.99 -15.80
N ASP A 108 -4.17 -1.14 -16.51
CA ASP A 108 -2.91 -1.63 -15.94
C ASP A 108 -1.97 -0.47 -15.64
N ILE A 109 -1.27 -0.52 -14.51
CA ILE A 109 -0.36 0.55 -14.11
C ILE A 109 0.75 0.80 -15.13
N LEU A 110 1.22 -0.24 -15.82
CA LEU A 110 2.28 -0.12 -16.81
C LEU A 110 1.86 0.73 -18.03
N ASP A 111 0.55 0.82 -18.31
CA ASP A 111 0.03 1.66 -19.39
C ASP A 111 0.07 3.17 -19.02
N HIS A 112 0.34 3.48 -17.76
CA HIS A 112 0.41 4.84 -17.22
C HIS A 112 1.85 5.30 -16.91
N LEU A 113 2.86 4.47 -17.18
CA LEU A 113 4.27 4.75 -16.98
C LEU A 113 4.99 4.90 -18.32
N ASP A 114 5.89 5.88 -18.44
CA ASP A 114 6.78 6.06 -19.58
C ASP A 114 7.96 5.08 -19.49
N ILE A 115 7.69 3.79 -19.81
CA ILE A 115 8.70 2.73 -19.85
C ILE A 115 9.26 2.65 -21.26
N ARG A 116 10.59 2.69 -21.39
CA ARG A 116 11.31 2.72 -22.67
C ARG A 116 12.21 1.51 -22.81
N GLU A 117 12.49 1.15 -24.06
CA GLU A 117 13.47 0.10 -24.38
C GLU A 117 14.83 0.41 -23.75
N GLY A 118 15.43 -0.60 -23.12
CA GLY A 118 16.70 -0.48 -22.41
C GLY A 118 16.61 0.10 -20.99
N ASP A 119 15.42 0.44 -20.50
CA ASP A 119 15.27 0.90 -19.12
C ASP A 119 15.69 -0.17 -18.11
N ARG A 120 16.37 0.27 -17.05
CA ARG A 120 16.56 -0.50 -15.82
C ARG A 120 15.44 -0.15 -14.85
N ILE A 121 14.71 -1.16 -14.43
CA ILE A 121 13.55 -1.05 -13.53
C ILE A 121 13.91 -1.70 -12.20
N CYS A 122 13.86 -0.94 -11.12
CA CYS A 122 13.95 -1.48 -9.76
C CYS A 122 12.55 -1.65 -9.18
N MET A 123 12.19 -2.89 -8.87
CA MET A 123 10.91 -3.23 -8.23
C MET A 123 11.14 -3.56 -6.76
N VAL A 124 10.64 -2.71 -5.87
CA VAL A 124 10.67 -2.93 -4.42
C VAL A 124 9.37 -3.63 -4.00
N GLY A 125 9.49 -4.89 -3.60
CA GLY A 125 8.38 -5.83 -3.46
C GLY A 125 8.16 -6.64 -4.74
N CYS A 126 7.63 -7.85 -4.61
CA CYS A 126 7.47 -8.76 -5.75
C CYS A 126 6.01 -8.80 -6.21
N PHE A 127 5.73 -8.22 -7.39
CA PHE A 127 4.43 -8.22 -8.06
C PHE A 127 4.46 -9.09 -9.31
N LEU A 128 4.14 -10.39 -9.15
CA LEU A 128 4.22 -11.36 -10.25
C LEU A 128 3.48 -10.93 -11.52
N PRO A 129 2.23 -10.41 -11.50
CA PRO A 129 1.56 -9.97 -12.71
C PRO A 129 2.29 -8.84 -13.45
N VAL A 130 2.92 -7.93 -12.69
CA VAL A 130 3.70 -6.83 -13.25
C VAL A 130 5.00 -7.37 -13.86
N LEU A 131 5.68 -8.30 -13.18
CA LEU A 131 6.88 -8.96 -13.68
C LEU A 131 6.62 -9.73 -14.97
N GLU A 132 5.50 -10.46 -15.05
CA GLU A 132 5.10 -11.20 -16.25
C GLU A 132 4.92 -10.26 -17.45
N ARG A 133 4.32 -9.08 -17.25
CA ARG A 133 4.17 -8.09 -18.31
C ARG A 133 5.50 -7.44 -18.70
N LEU A 134 6.31 -7.04 -17.72
CA LEU A 134 7.63 -6.45 -17.96
C LEU A 134 8.56 -7.43 -18.69
N GLY A 135 8.44 -8.72 -18.44
CA GLY A 135 9.21 -9.76 -19.14
C GLY A 135 8.95 -9.84 -20.65
N ASN A 136 7.88 -9.21 -21.14
CA ASN A 136 7.60 -9.10 -22.57
C ASN A 136 8.14 -7.79 -23.20
N LEU A 137 8.79 -6.93 -22.41
CA LEU A 137 9.37 -5.68 -22.86
C LEU A 137 10.90 -5.80 -22.91
N ALA A 138 11.54 -4.99 -23.75
CA ALA A 138 13.00 -4.93 -23.85
C ALA A 138 13.60 -4.07 -22.72
N VAL A 139 13.43 -4.51 -21.45
CA VAL A 139 13.86 -3.82 -20.24
C VAL A 139 14.61 -4.76 -19.30
N GLU A 140 15.44 -4.21 -18.41
CA GLU A 140 16.11 -4.96 -17.34
C GLU A 140 15.36 -4.76 -16.02
N VAL A 141 14.81 -5.83 -15.42
CA VAL A 141 14.06 -5.75 -14.17
C VAL A 141 14.82 -6.42 -13.05
N THR A 142 15.07 -5.67 -11.98
CA THR A 142 15.61 -6.22 -10.73
C THR A 142 14.57 -6.04 -9.62
N THR A 143 14.19 -7.15 -9.00
CA THR A 143 13.28 -7.15 -7.85
C THR A 143 14.08 -7.19 -6.55
N VAL A 144 13.68 -6.36 -5.59
CA VAL A 144 14.22 -6.32 -4.23
C VAL A 144 13.10 -6.65 -3.24
N ASP A 145 13.32 -7.57 -2.31
CA ASP A 145 12.29 -7.94 -1.32
C ASP A 145 12.90 -8.17 0.06
N GLN A 146 12.17 -7.84 1.13
CA GLN A 146 12.58 -8.10 2.52
C GLN A 146 12.51 -9.58 2.89
N VAL A 147 11.66 -10.34 2.22
CA VAL A 147 11.54 -11.79 2.39
C VAL A 147 12.25 -12.45 1.22
N ALA A 148 13.18 -13.37 1.54
CA ALA A 148 13.89 -14.12 0.51
C ALA A 148 12.90 -14.83 -0.43
N LYS A 149 12.97 -14.49 -1.71
CA LYS A 149 12.15 -15.06 -2.79
C LYS A 149 13.04 -15.45 -3.96
N PRO A 150 12.72 -16.52 -4.69
CA PRO A 150 13.44 -16.86 -5.90
C PRO A 150 13.45 -15.67 -6.88
N GLY A 151 14.64 -15.28 -7.34
CA GLY A 151 14.81 -14.20 -8.31
C GLY A 151 14.73 -12.76 -7.74
N ALA A 152 14.57 -12.61 -6.42
CA ALA A 152 14.65 -11.30 -5.78
C ALA A 152 15.99 -11.10 -5.06
N GLU A 153 16.54 -9.91 -5.17
CA GLU A 153 17.70 -9.45 -4.42
C GLU A 153 17.31 -9.10 -2.97
N PRO A 154 18.23 -9.19 -2.00
CA PRO A 154 17.99 -8.74 -0.63
C PRO A 154 17.68 -7.25 -0.54
N ALA A 155 16.91 -6.85 0.50
CA ALA A 155 16.42 -5.48 0.68
C ALA A 155 17.54 -4.42 0.71
N GLU A 156 18.71 -4.76 1.23
CA GLU A 156 19.88 -3.87 1.34
C GLU A 156 20.42 -3.43 -0.03
N ARG A 157 20.12 -4.20 -1.09
CA ARG A 157 20.54 -3.86 -2.46
C ARG A 157 19.81 -2.65 -3.02
N VAL A 158 18.71 -2.24 -2.40
CA VAL A 158 17.91 -1.08 -2.83
C VAL A 158 18.73 0.21 -2.89
N GLU A 159 19.66 0.41 -1.94
CA GLU A 159 20.52 1.61 -1.88
C GLU A 159 21.38 1.79 -3.13
N ARG A 160 21.78 0.69 -3.76
CA ARG A 160 22.55 0.72 -5.01
C ARG A 160 21.67 0.72 -6.24
N LEU A 161 20.62 -0.09 -6.24
CA LEU A 161 19.83 -0.38 -7.44
C LEU A 161 18.89 0.78 -7.83
N LEU A 162 18.25 1.44 -6.85
CA LEU A 162 17.33 2.53 -7.14
C LEU A 162 18.01 3.73 -7.80
N PRO A 163 19.16 4.26 -7.31
CA PRO A 163 19.83 5.38 -7.98
C PRO A 163 20.31 5.08 -9.39
N GLU A 164 20.50 3.80 -9.74
CA GLU A 164 20.93 3.37 -11.07
C GLU A 164 19.76 3.09 -12.02
N SER A 165 18.51 3.18 -11.57
CA SER A 165 17.31 2.80 -12.31
C SER A 165 16.63 4.02 -12.95
N GLN A 166 16.00 3.81 -14.11
CA GLN A 166 15.15 4.81 -14.78
C GLN A 166 13.71 4.76 -14.28
N VAL A 167 13.25 3.59 -13.83
CA VAL A 167 11.90 3.36 -13.34
C VAL A 167 11.94 2.67 -11.98
N ALA A 168 11.20 3.20 -11.01
CA ALA A 168 11.01 2.61 -9.68
C ALA A 168 9.55 2.19 -9.49
N ILE A 169 9.34 0.92 -9.17
CA ILE A 169 8.02 0.36 -8.83
C ILE A 169 8.07 -0.08 -7.37
N ILE A 170 7.35 0.61 -6.50
CA ILE A 170 7.50 0.50 -5.05
C ILE A 170 6.20 -0.03 -4.42
N THR A 171 6.33 -0.99 -3.53
CA THR A 171 5.16 -1.51 -2.80
C THR A 171 4.60 -0.50 -1.80
N GLY A 172 3.28 -0.31 -1.77
CA GLY A 172 2.60 0.50 -0.74
C GLY A 172 2.76 -0.04 0.69
N THR A 173 3.19 -1.30 0.85
CA THR A 173 3.48 -1.86 2.18
C THR A 173 4.66 -1.20 2.88
N SER A 174 5.55 -0.54 2.11
CA SER A 174 6.68 0.24 2.65
C SER A 174 6.24 1.45 3.49
N ILE A 175 4.99 1.90 3.37
CA ILE A 175 4.42 2.93 4.25
C ILE A 175 4.16 2.34 5.65
N ILE A 176 3.70 1.09 5.70
CA ILE A 176 3.32 0.41 6.95
C ILE A 176 4.56 0.12 7.81
N ASN A 177 5.67 -0.28 7.19
CA ASN A 177 6.92 -0.60 7.87
C ASN A 177 7.92 0.57 7.93
N ASN A 178 7.47 1.79 7.60
CA ASN A 178 8.23 3.04 7.67
C ASN A 178 9.48 3.11 6.77
N THR A 179 9.56 2.32 5.70
CA THR A 179 10.72 2.35 4.78
C THR A 179 10.48 3.24 3.56
N ILE A 180 9.25 3.68 3.31
CA ILE A 180 8.86 4.38 2.08
C ILE A 180 9.65 5.67 1.85
N ASP A 181 9.88 6.47 2.91
CA ASP A 181 10.53 7.77 2.78
C ASP A 181 11.98 7.64 2.29
N ASP A 182 12.73 6.66 2.81
CA ASP A 182 14.10 6.40 2.38
C ASP A 182 14.15 5.83 0.96
N ILE A 183 13.24 4.90 0.64
CA ILE A 183 13.11 4.33 -0.71
C ILE A 183 12.80 5.44 -1.73
N LEU A 184 11.89 6.35 -1.43
CA LEU A 184 11.54 7.46 -2.33
C LEU A 184 12.68 8.48 -2.50
N ARG A 185 13.50 8.71 -1.46
CA ARG A 185 14.72 9.56 -1.58
C ARG A 185 15.73 8.91 -2.52
N LEU A 186 15.94 7.59 -2.41
CA LEU A 186 16.82 6.85 -3.31
C LEU A 186 16.32 6.87 -4.76
N ALA A 187 15.01 6.87 -4.96
CA ALA A 187 14.37 6.93 -6.27
C ALA A 187 14.28 8.34 -6.89
N ALA A 188 14.83 9.36 -6.23
CA ALA A 188 14.73 10.76 -6.72
C ALA A 188 15.33 11.00 -8.11
N GLY A 189 16.24 10.15 -8.56
CA GLY A 189 16.83 10.19 -9.91
C GLY A 189 16.03 9.41 -10.96
N CYS A 190 15.03 8.63 -10.57
CA CYS A 190 14.22 7.87 -11.51
C CYS A 190 13.30 8.80 -12.31
N ARG A 191 13.15 8.52 -13.61
CA ARG A 191 12.20 9.23 -14.49
C ARG A 191 10.76 8.93 -14.11
N GLU A 192 10.47 7.67 -13.77
CA GLU A 192 9.16 7.22 -13.35
C GLU A 192 9.23 6.56 -11.96
N VAL A 193 8.37 7.00 -11.06
CA VAL A 193 8.21 6.40 -9.73
C VAL A 193 6.74 6.08 -9.52
N ALA A 194 6.44 4.80 -9.30
CA ALA A 194 5.09 4.32 -9.02
C ALA A 194 5.03 3.64 -7.65
N VAL A 195 3.97 3.92 -6.88
CA VAL A 195 3.66 3.19 -5.65
C VAL A 195 2.42 2.35 -5.89
N LEU A 196 2.52 1.03 -5.69
CA LEU A 196 1.43 0.13 -6.04
C LEU A 196 1.13 -0.95 -4.99
N GLY A 197 -0.05 -1.51 -5.11
CA GLY A 197 -0.55 -2.62 -4.31
C GLY A 197 -1.73 -2.26 -3.41
N PRO A 198 -2.41 -3.26 -2.80
CA PRO A 198 -3.62 -3.03 -2.02
C PRO A 198 -3.47 -2.11 -0.81
N SER A 199 -2.25 -1.94 -0.29
CA SER A 199 -1.96 -1.04 0.83
C SER A 199 -1.70 0.41 0.39
N THR A 200 -1.66 0.70 -0.92
CA THR A 200 -1.36 2.04 -1.43
C THR A 200 -2.51 3.01 -1.15
N PRO A 201 -2.28 4.14 -0.45
CA PRO A 201 -3.28 5.18 -0.30
C PRO A 201 -3.40 5.99 -1.59
N LEU A 202 -4.62 6.13 -2.10
CA LEU A 202 -4.90 6.98 -3.27
C LEU A 202 -5.05 8.45 -2.84
N LEU A 203 -3.96 9.01 -2.31
CA LEU A 203 -3.88 10.38 -1.78
C LEU A 203 -2.61 11.06 -2.28
N ALA A 204 -2.68 11.70 -3.44
CA ALA A 204 -1.54 12.34 -4.11
C ALA A 204 -0.77 13.32 -3.21
N ASP A 205 -1.50 14.10 -2.41
CA ASP A 205 -0.94 15.04 -1.45
C ASP A 205 0.08 14.44 -0.46
N ALA A 206 -0.04 13.14 -0.17
CA ALA A 206 0.89 12.46 0.74
C ALA A 206 2.30 12.29 0.15
N PHE A 207 2.42 12.40 -1.15
CA PHE A 207 3.66 12.18 -1.90
C PHE A 207 4.20 13.45 -2.57
N ARG A 208 3.64 14.61 -2.26
CA ARG A 208 3.99 15.88 -2.95
C ARG A 208 5.46 16.28 -2.84
N ASP A 209 6.15 15.84 -1.78
CA ASP A 209 7.57 16.14 -1.55
C ASP A 209 8.49 15.14 -2.29
N PHE A 210 7.92 14.18 -3.02
CA PHE A 210 8.62 13.13 -3.77
C PHE A 210 8.17 13.11 -5.23
N GLN A 211 8.99 12.54 -6.12
CA GLN A 211 8.70 12.47 -7.55
C GLN A 211 7.79 11.26 -7.92
N VAL A 212 6.80 10.97 -7.10
CA VAL A 212 5.84 9.89 -7.41
C VAL A 212 4.91 10.34 -8.52
N ARG A 213 4.89 9.61 -9.63
CA ARG A 213 4.05 9.87 -10.81
C ARG A 213 2.71 9.17 -10.76
N CYS A 214 2.69 7.95 -10.25
CA CYS A 214 1.49 7.13 -10.23
C CYS A 214 1.32 6.41 -8.90
N LEU A 215 0.08 6.43 -8.39
CA LEU A 215 -0.38 5.63 -7.26
C LEU A 215 -1.36 4.59 -7.78
N SER A 216 -1.10 3.32 -7.52
CA SER A 216 -2.00 2.23 -7.88
C SER A 216 -2.47 1.51 -6.62
N GLY A 217 -3.70 1.75 -6.25
CA GLY A 217 -4.38 1.15 -5.11
C GLY A 217 -5.57 0.30 -5.53
N ILE A 218 -6.42 -0.02 -4.56
CA ILE A 218 -7.66 -0.73 -4.80
C ILE A 218 -8.86 0.01 -4.23
N ARG A 219 -10.00 -0.14 -4.90
CA ARG A 219 -11.33 0.16 -4.38
C ARG A 219 -12.03 -1.15 -4.07
N VAL A 220 -12.69 -1.23 -2.94
CA VAL A 220 -13.44 -2.43 -2.53
C VAL A 220 -14.89 -2.27 -2.96
N ASP A 221 -15.32 -3.07 -3.94
CA ASP A 221 -16.68 -3.05 -4.48
C ASP A 221 -17.61 -4.04 -3.74
N ASP A 222 -17.07 -5.17 -3.22
CA ASP A 222 -17.80 -6.13 -2.38
C ASP A 222 -17.05 -6.37 -1.05
N PRO A 223 -17.37 -5.58 -0.01
CA PRO A 223 -16.76 -5.75 1.30
C PRO A 223 -16.92 -7.13 1.91
N ASP A 224 -18.08 -7.76 1.73
CA ASP A 224 -18.36 -9.06 2.36
C ASP A 224 -17.51 -10.17 1.78
N ALA A 225 -17.28 -10.17 0.47
CA ALA A 225 -16.34 -11.08 -0.17
C ALA A 225 -14.91 -10.85 0.34
N VAL A 226 -14.47 -9.59 0.45
CA VAL A 226 -13.13 -9.27 0.96
C VAL A 226 -12.94 -9.74 2.40
N PHE A 227 -13.90 -9.48 3.29
CA PHE A 227 -13.84 -9.93 4.68
C PHE A 227 -13.82 -11.45 4.80
N ARG A 228 -14.61 -12.16 4.00
CA ARG A 228 -14.59 -13.63 3.95
C ARG A 228 -13.22 -14.16 3.54
N ILE A 229 -12.65 -13.64 2.43
CA ILE A 229 -11.34 -14.06 1.94
C ILE A 229 -10.25 -13.81 2.99
N ILE A 230 -10.26 -12.65 3.64
CA ILE A 230 -9.31 -12.31 4.71
C ILE A 230 -9.46 -13.27 5.90
N GLY A 231 -10.71 -13.60 6.28
CA GLY A 231 -11.02 -14.53 7.37
C GLY A 231 -10.55 -15.96 7.10
N GLU A 232 -10.53 -16.36 5.83
CA GLU A 232 -10.03 -17.67 5.36
C GLU A 232 -8.51 -17.68 5.12
N GLY A 233 -7.81 -16.57 5.41
CA GLY A 233 -6.36 -16.45 5.21
C GLY A 233 -5.96 -16.23 3.75
N GLY A 234 -6.91 -15.89 2.89
CA GLY A 234 -6.69 -15.63 1.48
C GLY A 234 -5.85 -14.38 1.22
N GLY A 235 -5.05 -14.44 0.15
CA GLY A 235 -4.26 -13.30 -0.33
C GLY A 235 -4.96 -12.56 -1.47
N PHE A 236 -4.29 -11.54 -2.00
CA PHE A 236 -4.83 -10.64 -3.02
C PHE A 236 -5.35 -11.32 -4.28
N ARG A 237 -4.76 -12.46 -4.68
CA ARG A 237 -5.21 -13.24 -5.84
C ARG A 237 -6.70 -13.63 -5.79
N PHE A 238 -7.27 -13.69 -4.59
CA PHE A 238 -8.67 -14.06 -4.35
C PHE A 238 -9.61 -12.85 -4.27
N PHE A 239 -9.09 -11.61 -4.26
CA PHE A 239 -9.91 -10.40 -4.19
C PHE A 239 -10.57 -10.08 -5.54
N LYS A 240 -11.48 -10.95 -5.99
CA LYS A 240 -12.22 -10.75 -7.24
C LYS A 240 -13.21 -9.58 -7.18
N ALA A 241 -13.52 -9.12 -5.97
CA ALA A 241 -14.50 -8.07 -5.70
C ALA A 241 -13.84 -6.69 -5.51
N VAL A 242 -12.60 -6.52 -5.94
CA VAL A 242 -11.90 -5.23 -5.87
C VAL A 242 -11.49 -4.79 -7.26
N SER A 243 -11.57 -3.50 -7.50
CA SER A 243 -11.08 -2.87 -8.71
C SER A 243 -9.75 -2.19 -8.45
N TYR A 244 -8.81 -2.31 -9.37
CA TYR A 244 -7.63 -1.45 -9.37
C TYR A 244 -8.02 -0.04 -9.78
N THR A 245 -7.45 0.94 -9.09
CA THR A 245 -7.65 2.35 -9.38
C THR A 245 -6.27 3.02 -9.36
N HIS A 246 -6.00 3.82 -10.38
CA HIS A 246 -4.74 4.55 -10.51
C HIS A 246 -5.01 6.05 -10.38
N LEU A 247 -4.09 6.75 -9.74
CA LEU A 247 -4.11 8.20 -9.59
C LEU A 247 -2.75 8.75 -10.04
N ARG A 248 -2.74 9.75 -10.93
CA ARG A 248 -1.54 10.53 -11.19
C ARG A 248 -1.27 11.44 -10.00
N ALA A 249 -0.09 11.31 -9.39
CA ALA A 249 0.26 12.07 -8.20
C ALA A 249 0.79 13.47 -8.55
N HIS A 250 1.34 13.65 -9.77
CA HIS A 250 1.77 14.94 -10.29
C HIS A 250 1.38 15.05 -11.77
N GLU A 251 0.66 16.11 -12.12
CA GLU A 251 0.60 16.60 -13.48
C GLU A 251 1.84 17.48 -13.72
N THR A 252 2.56 17.23 -14.84
CA THR A 252 3.67 18.08 -15.29
C THR A 252 3.11 19.33 -15.95
#